data_83f9d193bff88421fd6aca366755e267
#
_entry.id   83f9d193bff88421fd6aca366755e267
#
_cell.length_a   1.000
_cell.length_b   1.000
_cell.length_c   1.000
_cell.angle_alpha   90.00
_cell.angle_beta   90.00
_cell.angle_gamma   90.00
#
_symmetry.space_group_name_H-M   'P 1'
#
loop_
_entity.id
_entity.type
_entity.pdbx_description
1 polymer ?
#
loop_
_entity_poly.entity_id
_entity_poly.type
_entity_poly.pdbx_seq_one_letter_code
_entity_poly.pdbx_strand_id
1 'polypeptide(L)'
;MSSATSEQQADQATQNQTCAVTVTYGSRLALVEQVVQGALACGAGHVVVVDNGTASAVATGLSALPAQFGAERVSVVRLPENMGSAGGFRAGVEAAAARPETGHIWLLDDDNLPAPDALTVLAKIWRLMGARPDVALVSFRPDKRTYQKLITRDKPNSLLPNSFFGFSVQSPWQKQTVAHWRQEGLACWSMDMAGYGGLWFHKDALQKTGLPDARFYLYFDDYDFTLRMTEGGGQIWLCQHSTLTDLEPSWTEGKAILHPWLQPENGLIRPYFSIRNRIILEKRAVRSRAIYRLNRTLFLLIKVFCATPRSVGYHLRHPVRMFRRWQLIRKAIRDGEAERFDNSLAHSASVRPPAG
;
A
#
# COMPACT_ATOMS: atom_id res chain seq x y z
N MET A 1 -4.80 38.99 13.25
CA MET A 1 -4.47 37.94 14.26
C MET A 1 -5.60 36.93 14.48
N SER A 2 -6.87 37.27 14.32
CA SER A 2 -8.04 36.39 14.56
C SER A 2 -8.19 35.25 13.55
N SER A 3 -7.88 35.43 12.25
CA SER A 3 -8.07 34.39 11.22
C SER A 3 -7.04 33.24 11.30
N ALA A 4 -5.77 33.55 11.54
CA ALA A 4 -4.72 32.54 11.66
C ALA A 4 -4.94 31.59 12.86
N THR A 5 -5.49 32.13 13.97
CA THR A 5 -5.82 31.32 15.15
C THR A 5 -6.98 30.35 14.87
N SER A 6 -8.00 30.78 14.13
CA SER A 6 -9.16 29.94 13.76
C SER A 6 -8.78 28.83 12.77
N GLU A 7 -7.87 29.08 11.85
CA GLU A 7 -7.35 28.09 10.91
C GLU A 7 -6.53 27.01 11.62
N GLN A 8 -5.66 27.41 12.54
CA GLN A 8 -4.89 26.45 13.35
C GLN A 8 -5.80 25.57 14.23
N GLN A 9 -6.86 26.15 14.78
CA GLN A 9 -7.86 25.39 15.55
C GLN A 9 -8.60 24.38 14.65
N ALA A 10 -8.95 24.74 13.42
CA ALA A 10 -9.59 23.83 12.47
C ALA A 10 -8.66 22.68 12.07
N ASP A 11 -7.38 22.95 11.80
CA ASP A 11 -6.38 21.94 11.50
C ASP A 11 -6.18 20.98 12.70
N GLN A 12 -6.12 21.51 13.93
CA GLN A 12 -6.03 20.72 15.16
C GLN A 12 -7.28 19.86 15.39
N ALA A 13 -8.46 20.36 15.14
CA ALA A 13 -9.71 19.60 15.22
C ALA A 13 -9.70 18.41 14.24
N THR A 14 -9.24 18.64 13.02
CA THR A 14 -9.08 17.60 11.99
C THR A 14 -8.08 16.50 12.42
N GLN A 15 -6.96 16.90 13.04
CA GLN A 15 -6.00 15.94 13.61
C GLN A 15 -6.63 15.10 14.71
N ASN A 16 -7.30 15.73 15.67
CA ASN A 16 -7.98 15.05 16.76
C ASN A 16 -9.07 14.07 16.29
N GLN A 17 -9.67 14.33 15.14
CA GLN A 17 -10.64 13.44 14.49
C GLN A 17 -9.98 12.41 13.57
N THR A 18 -8.64 12.37 13.50
CA THR A 18 -7.94 11.35 12.70
C THR A 18 -7.70 10.11 13.53
N CYS A 19 -8.15 8.97 13.00
CA CYS A 19 -7.81 7.64 13.49
C CYS A 19 -6.73 7.02 12.60
N ALA A 20 -5.53 6.81 13.15
CA ALA A 20 -4.48 6.07 12.46
C ALA A 20 -4.77 4.56 12.54
N VAL A 21 -4.45 3.83 11.48
CA VAL A 21 -4.59 2.37 11.39
C VAL A 21 -3.27 1.78 10.99
N THR A 22 -2.74 0.85 11.79
CA THR A 22 -1.56 0.07 11.43
C THR A 22 -1.82 -1.42 11.57
N VAL A 23 -1.24 -2.22 10.68
CA VAL A 23 -1.43 -3.68 10.62
C VAL A 23 -0.10 -4.35 10.79
N THR A 24 0.02 -5.21 11.78
CA THR A 24 1.28 -5.92 12.06
C THR A 24 1.13 -7.43 12.05
N TYR A 25 2.21 -8.12 11.75
CA TYR A 25 2.32 -9.57 11.73
C TYR A 25 3.72 -10.01 12.17
N GLY A 26 3.89 -11.28 12.53
CA GLY A 26 5.20 -11.82 12.94
C GLY A 26 5.74 -11.20 14.22
N SER A 27 7.01 -10.80 14.25
CA SER A 27 7.73 -10.34 15.44
C SER A 27 8.15 -8.87 15.33
N ARG A 28 7.19 -7.97 15.14
CA ARG A 28 7.42 -6.55 14.81
C ARG A 28 6.94 -5.57 15.88
N LEU A 29 6.78 -6.01 17.14
CA LEU A 29 6.24 -5.19 18.24
C LEU A 29 6.97 -3.84 18.38
N ALA A 30 8.31 -3.85 18.40
CA ALA A 30 9.10 -2.64 18.59
C ALA A 30 8.94 -1.60 17.44
N LEU A 31 8.62 -2.04 16.23
CA LEU A 31 8.29 -1.15 15.10
C LEU A 31 6.91 -0.53 15.29
N VAL A 32 5.93 -1.37 15.64
CA VAL A 32 4.56 -0.91 15.91
C VAL A 32 4.53 0.13 17.03
N GLU A 33 5.28 -0.08 18.12
CA GLU A 33 5.38 0.88 19.22
C GLU A 33 5.87 2.25 18.72
N GLN A 34 6.90 2.28 17.85
CA GLN A 34 7.40 3.52 17.27
C GLN A 34 6.36 4.20 16.36
N VAL A 35 5.64 3.42 15.53
CA VAL A 35 4.60 3.96 14.65
C VAL A 35 3.42 4.51 15.45
N VAL A 36 2.97 3.79 16.49
CA VAL A 36 1.91 4.24 17.41
C VAL A 36 2.31 5.55 18.10
N GLN A 37 3.52 5.59 18.69
CA GLN A 37 4.05 6.78 19.33
C GLN A 37 4.15 7.95 18.36
N GLY A 38 4.66 7.72 17.14
CA GLY A 38 4.79 8.73 16.09
C GLY A 38 3.44 9.29 15.66
N ALA A 39 2.45 8.43 15.41
CA ALA A 39 1.09 8.86 15.02
C ALA A 39 0.42 9.70 16.11
N LEU A 40 0.55 9.29 17.38
CA LEU A 40 0.02 10.04 18.53
C LEU A 40 0.75 11.37 18.72
N ALA A 41 2.06 11.42 18.49
CA ALA A 41 2.86 12.64 18.57
C ALA A 41 2.51 13.65 17.45
N CYS A 42 2.08 13.15 16.28
CA CYS A 42 1.55 13.98 15.19
C CYS A 42 0.15 14.55 15.47
N GLY A 43 -0.48 14.18 16.60
CA GLY A 43 -1.81 14.67 16.98
C GLY A 43 -2.97 13.79 16.50
N ALA A 44 -2.73 12.55 16.06
CA ALA A 44 -3.81 11.60 15.80
C ALA A 44 -4.62 11.36 17.08
N GLY A 45 -5.95 11.49 17.01
CA GLY A 45 -6.82 11.32 18.17
C GLY A 45 -6.90 9.88 18.64
N HIS A 46 -6.76 8.91 17.73
CA HIS A 46 -6.79 7.49 18.05
C HIS A 46 -5.90 6.67 17.11
N VAL A 47 -5.40 5.53 17.60
CA VAL A 47 -4.67 4.54 16.79
C VAL A 47 -5.32 3.18 16.95
N VAL A 48 -5.71 2.57 15.84
CA VAL A 48 -6.14 1.17 15.77
C VAL A 48 -4.94 0.33 15.32
N VAL A 49 -4.50 -0.57 16.16
CA VAL A 49 -3.47 -1.57 15.84
C VAL A 49 -4.16 -2.89 15.51
N VAL A 50 -3.92 -3.43 14.33
CA VAL A 50 -4.43 -4.75 13.94
C VAL A 50 -3.35 -5.80 14.17
N ASP A 51 -3.57 -6.66 15.15
CA ASP A 51 -2.80 -7.90 15.33
C ASP A 51 -3.26 -8.92 14.29
N ASN A 52 -2.54 -9.04 13.20
CA ASN A 52 -2.86 -9.92 12.09
C ASN A 52 -2.33 -11.35 12.30
N GLY A 53 -2.78 -11.96 13.42
CA GLY A 53 -2.46 -13.35 13.76
C GLY A 53 -1.01 -13.56 14.21
N THR A 54 -0.48 -12.69 15.05
CA THR A 54 0.88 -12.85 15.60
C THR A 54 0.95 -13.99 16.63
N ALA A 55 2.17 -14.49 16.89
CA ALA A 55 2.40 -15.48 17.94
C ALA A 55 2.09 -14.93 19.33
N SER A 56 1.73 -15.81 20.27
CA SER A 56 1.22 -15.43 21.60
C SER A 56 2.11 -14.42 22.36
N ALA A 57 3.43 -14.55 22.29
CA ALA A 57 4.34 -13.61 22.98
C ALA A 57 4.22 -12.17 22.42
N VAL A 58 4.13 -12.01 21.09
CA VAL A 58 3.95 -10.71 20.45
C VAL A 58 2.55 -10.17 20.70
N ALA A 59 1.53 -11.03 20.61
CA ALA A 59 0.14 -10.68 20.87
C ALA A 59 -0.06 -10.13 22.30
N THR A 60 0.64 -10.68 23.31
CA THR A 60 0.63 -10.16 24.68
C THR A 60 1.18 -8.73 24.72
N GLY A 61 2.30 -8.47 24.06
CA GLY A 61 2.87 -7.12 23.95
C GLY A 61 1.93 -6.14 23.24
N LEU A 62 1.34 -6.56 22.11
CA LEU A 62 0.36 -5.73 21.40
C LEU A 62 -0.87 -5.42 22.28
N SER A 63 -1.37 -6.40 23.04
CA SER A 63 -2.51 -6.21 23.96
C SER A 63 -2.21 -5.26 25.12
N ALA A 64 -0.94 -4.98 25.41
CA ALA A 64 -0.52 -4.03 26.44
C ALA A 64 -0.47 -2.58 25.94
N LEU A 65 -0.48 -2.33 24.60
CA LEU A 65 -0.40 -0.98 24.03
C LEU A 65 -1.46 0.00 24.55
N PRO A 66 -2.75 -0.40 24.73
CA PRO A 66 -3.74 0.51 25.31
C PRO A 66 -3.39 0.94 26.73
N ALA A 67 -2.81 0.07 27.54
CA ALA A 67 -2.36 0.44 28.89
C ALA A 67 -1.13 1.37 28.85
N GLN A 68 -0.26 1.21 27.87
CA GLN A 68 0.97 2.00 27.70
C GLN A 68 0.69 3.42 27.16
N PHE A 69 -0.21 3.56 26.18
CA PHE A 69 -0.46 4.81 25.46
C PHE A 69 -1.80 5.49 25.79
N GLY A 70 -2.64 4.88 26.64
CA GLY A 70 -3.98 5.31 26.97
C GLY A 70 -5.05 4.52 26.21
N ALA A 71 -5.98 3.90 26.95
CA ALA A 71 -7.04 3.06 26.36
C ALA A 71 -8.04 3.86 25.51
N GLU A 72 -8.16 5.15 25.76
CA GLU A 72 -8.95 6.07 24.94
C GLU A 72 -8.27 6.45 23.63
N ARG A 73 -6.95 6.29 23.54
CA ARG A 73 -6.12 6.69 22.39
C ARG A 73 -5.65 5.51 21.53
N VAL A 74 -5.59 4.31 22.08
CA VAL A 74 -5.11 3.12 21.36
C VAL A 74 -6.05 1.95 21.58
N SER A 75 -6.40 1.25 20.52
CA SER A 75 -7.13 -0.01 20.57
C SER A 75 -6.47 -1.07 19.71
N VAL A 76 -6.65 -2.33 20.08
CA VAL A 76 -6.08 -3.49 19.37
C VAL A 76 -7.19 -4.37 18.86
N VAL A 77 -7.18 -4.61 17.55
CA VAL A 77 -8.08 -5.57 16.88
C VAL A 77 -7.29 -6.83 16.58
N ARG A 78 -7.62 -7.93 17.22
CA ARG A 78 -6.94 -9.20 17.00
C ARG A 78 -7.68 -10.06 15.98
N LEU A 79 -6.97 -10.48 14.94
CA LEU A 79 -7.45 -11.47 13.98
C LEU A 79 -7.03 -12.88 14.41
N PRO A 80 -7.84 -13.91 14.13
CA PRO A 80 -7.57 -15.27 14.56
C PRO A 80 -6.32 -15.87 13.85
N GLU A 81 -6.02 -15.39 12.63
CA GLU A 81 -4.89 -15.84 11.81
C GLU A 81 -4.41 -14.70 10.90
N ASN A 82 -3.30 -14.89 10.23
CA ASN A 82 -2.79 -13.92 9.26
C ASN A 82 -3.68 -13.89 8.01
N MET A 83 -4.48 -12.84 7.90
CA MET A 83 -5.41 -12.58 6.79
C MET A 83 -4.77 -11.77 5.63
N GLY A 84 -3.42 -11.62 5.65
CA GLY A 84 -2.70 -10.77 4.71
C GLY A 84 -2.92 -9.27 4.97
N SER A 85 -2.27 -8.41 4.17
CA SER A 85 -2.46 -6.95 4.26
C SER A 85 -3.91 -6.55 3.99
N ALA A 86 -4.53 -7.16 3.00
CA ALA A 86 -5.91 -6.88 2.60
C ALA A 86 -6.92 -7.12 3.74
N GLY A 87 -6.84 -8.27 4.41
CA GLY A 87 -7.70 -8.59 5.55
C GLY A 87 -7.40 -7.73 6.76
N GLY A 88 -6.12 -7.49 7.04
CA GLY A 88 -5.68 -6.64 8.14
C GLY A 88 -6.17 -5.20 7.99
N PHE A 89 -5.90 -4.55 6.87
CA PHE A 89 -6.37 -3.18 6.63
C PHE A 89 -7.88 -3.08 6.52
N ARG A 90 -8.57 -4.09 5.98
CA ARG A 90 -10.04 -4.14 6.03
C ARG A 90 -10.55 -4.04 7.46
N ALA A 91 -10.07 -4.90 8.35
CA ALA A 91 -10.48 -4.92 9.74
C ALA A 91 -10.15 -3.60 10.47
N GLY A 92 -8.96 -3.04 10.22
CA GLY A 92 -8.54 -1.78 10.82
C GLY A 92 -9.35 -0.58 10.34
N VAL A 93 -9.63 -0.48 9.03
CA VAL A 93 -10.47 0.58 8.44
C VAL A 93 -11.90 0.47 8.96
N GLU A 94 -12.45 -0.73 9.05
CA GLU A 94 -13.80 -0.97 9.59
C GLU A 94 -13.88 -0.55 11.06
N ALA A 95 -12.92 -0.93 11.89
CA ALA A 95 -12.84 -0.52 13.28
C ALA A 95 -12.68 1.00 13.45
N ALA A 96 -11.83 1.64 12.66
CA ALA A 96 -11.65 3.09 12.66
C ALA A 96 -12.92 3.84 12.24
N ALA A 97 -13.58 3.39 11.17
CA ALA A 97 -14.81 4.00 10.64
C ALA A 97 -16.01 3.86 11.60
N ALA A 98 -16.05 2.78 12.40
CA ALA A 98 -17.10 2.55 13.39
C ALA A 98 -17.02 3.49 14.60
N ARG A 99 -15.90 4.18 14.81
CA ARG A 99 -15.74 5.13 15.92
C ARG A 99 -16.47 6.44 15.59
N PRO A 100 -17.37 6.93 16.46
CA PRO A 100 -18.12 8.17 16.20
C PRO A 100 -17.22 9.39 16.00
N GLU A 101 -16.12 9.47 16.78
CA GLU A 101 -15.20 10.60 16.79
C GLU A 101 -14.29 10.64 15.55
N THR A 102 -14.22 9.55 14.78
CA THR A 102 -13.38 9.49 13.58
C THR A 102 -14.03 10.29 12.45
N GLY A 103 -13.34 11.31 11.97
CA GLY A 103 -13.62 12.01 10.72
C GLY A 103 -12.73 11.53 9.59
N HIS A 104 -11.45 11.27 9.90
CA HIS A 104 -10.44 10.86 8.94
C HIS A 104 -9.73 9.57 9.36
N ILE A 105 -9.27 8.80 8.38
CA ILE A 105 -8.53 7.57 8.58
C ILE A 105 -7.14 7.74 7.96
N TRP A 106 -6.08 7.42 8.72
CA TRP A 106 -4.70 7.49 8.29
C TRP A 106 -4.07 6.11 8.30
N LEU A 107 -3.81 5.53 7.14
CA LEU A 107 -3.23 4.19 7.01
C LEU A 107 -1.70 4.28 7.06
N LEU A 108 -1.08 3.49 7.93
CA LEU A 108 0.36 3.40 8.12
C LEU A 108 0.78 1.92 8.07
N ASP A 109 1.85 1.61 7.34
CA ASP A 109 2.50 0.31 7.51
C ASP A 109 3.15 0.25 8.90
N ASP A 110 3.38 -0.92 9.45
CA ASP A 110 3.93 -1.09 10.81
C ASP A 110 5.41 -0.69 10.95
N ASP A 111 6.00 -0.18 9.87
CA ASP A 111 7.34 0.41 9.79
C ASP A 111 7.36 1.84 9.23
N ASN A 112 6.20 2.49 9.09
CA ASN A 112 6.10 3.87 8.62
C ASN A 112 6.11 4.87 9.78
N LEU A 113 7.26 5.44 10.08
CA LEU A 113 7.39 6.48 11.10
C LEU A 113 7.07 7.86 10.51
N PRO A 114 6.01 8.54 10.95
CA PRO A 114 5.68 9.86 10.48
C PRO A 114 6.62 10.95 11.05
N ALA A 115 6.95 11.94 10.22
CA ALA A 115 7.58 13.17 10.71
C ALA A 115 6.64 13.91 11.66
N PRO A 116 7.16 14.66 12.64
CA PRO A 116 6.35 15.27 13.70
C PRO A 116 5.20 16.16 13.21
N ASP A 117 5.33 16.78 12.05
CA ASP A 117 4.36 17.67 11.42
C ASP A 117 3.54 17.02 10.29
N ALA A 118 3.76 15.72 10.03
CA ALA A 118 3.16 15.04 8.87
C ALA A 118 1.64 15.17 8.82
N LEU A 119 0.95 14.93 9.94
CA LEU A 119 -0.52 15.04 10.01
C LEU A 119 -1.01 16.49 9.98
N THR A 120 -0.27 17.42 10.59
CA THR A 120 -0.56 18.87 10.53
C THR A 120 -0.53 19.36 9.08
N VAL A 121 0.46 18.93 8.31
CA VAL A 121 0.58 19.27 6.89
C VAL A 121 -0.60 18.69 6.09
N LEU A 122 -1.01 17.43 6.34
CA LEU A 122 -2.16 16.84 5.67
C LEU A 122 -3.45 17.60 5.99
N ALA A 123 -3.72 17.90 7.25
CA ALA A 123 -4.91 18.65 7.69
C ALA A 123 -4.97 20.02 7.03
N LYS A 124 -3.83 20.74 7.02
CA LYS A 124 -3.72 22.05 6.37
C LYS A 124 -3.98 21.96 4.86
N ILE A 125 -3.36 21.02 4.14
CA ILE A 125 -3.58 20.85 2.70
C ILE A 125 -5.04 20.52 2.41
N TRP A 126 -5.66 19.62 3.17
CA TRP A 126 -7.06 19.25 2.98
C TRP A 126 -8.00 20.45 3.15
N ARG A 127 -7.79 21.27 4.19
CA ARG A 127 -8.53 22.51 4.40
C ARG A 127 -8.35 23.47 3.21
N LEU A 128 -7.12 23.68 2.75
CA LEU A 128 -6.82 24.54 1.61
C LEU A 128 -7.39 24.02 0.28
N MET A 129 -7.61 22.69 0.16
CA MET A 129 -8.32 22.09 -0.96
C MET A 129 -9.85 22.12 -0.82
N GLY A 130 -10.37 22.85 0.19
CA GLY A 130 -11.80 23.06 0.41
C GLY A 130 -12.47 22.02 1.31
N ALA A 131 -11.72 21.26 2.10
CA ALA A 131 -12.20 20.28 3.08
C ALA A 131 -13.20 19.27 2.49
N ARG A 132 -12.88 18.74 1.29
CA ARG A 132 -13.75 17.89 0.51
C ARG A 132 -13.57 16.42 0.89
N PRO A 133 -14.66 15.66 1.24
CA PRO A 133 -14.57 14.24 1.61
C PRO A 133 -14.10 13.33 0.48
N ASP A 134 -14.19 13.74 -0.77
CA ASP A 134 -13.74 13.01 -1.95
C ASP A 134 -12.24 13.23 -2.29
N VAL A 135 -11.51 14.00 -1.46
CA VAL A 135 -10.06 14.23 -1.58
C VAL A 135 -9.33 13.37 -0.56
N ALA A 136 -8.46 12.49 -1.05
CA ALA A 136 -7.51 11.73 -0.26
C ALA A 136 -6.09 12.25 -0.46
N LEU A 137 -5.29 12.23 0.58
CA LEU A 137 -3.92 12.70 0.60
C LEU A 137 -2.97 11.55 0.92
N VAL A 138 -1.76 11.60 0.38
CA VAL A 138 -0.73 10.58 0.61
C VAL A 138 0.55 11.26 1.08
N SER A 139 1.06 10.86 2.22
CA SER A 139 2.35 11.33 2.72
C SER A 139 3.49 10.84 1.82
N PHE A 140 4.48 11.70 1.60
CA PHE A 140 5.65 11.40 0.80
C PHE A 140 6.61 10.47 1.56
N ARG A 141 7.04 9.40 0.90
CA ARG A 141 8.06 8.47 1.39
C ARG A 141 9.30 8.64 0.51
N PRO A 142 10.37 9.27 1.00
CA PRO A 142 11.56 9.61 0.19
C PRO A 142 12.19 8.40 -0.51
N ASP A 143 12.15 7.22 0.10
CA ASP A 143 12.73 6.00 -0.44
C ASP A 143 11.89 5.36 -1.55
N LYS A 144 10.62 5.75 -1.72
CA LYS A 144 9.75 5.23 -2.78
C LYS A 144 10.09 5.84 -4.14
N ARG A 145 10.76 5.07 -4.98
CA ARG A 145 11.14 5.49 -6.34
C ARG A 145 9.96 5.94 -7.21
N THR A 146 8.77 5.40 -6.98
CA THR A 146 7.55 5.81 -7.69
C THR A 146 7.16 7.23 -7.34
N TYR A 147 7.23 7.61 -6.06
CA TYR A 147 6.94 8.96 -5.59
C TYR A 147 8.00 9.96 -6.06
N GLN A 148 9.29 9.59 -6.00
CA GLN A 148 10.35 10.42 -6.57
C GLN A 148 10.14 10.69 -8.07
N LYS A 149 9.77 9.66 -8.86
CA LYS A 149 9.50 9.80 -10.29
C LYS A 149 8.27 10.64 -10.58
N LEU A 150 7.25 10.58 -9.73
CA LEU A 150 6.09 11.43 -9.86
C LEU A 150 6.48 12.91 -9.66
N ILE A 151 7.21 13.23 -8.59
CA ILE A 151 7.62 14.61 -8.27
C ILE A 151 8.62 15.16 -9.30
N THR A 152 9.62 14.35 -9.72
CA THR A 152 10.74 14.85 -10.54
C THR A 152 10.51 14.74 -12.05
N ARG A 153 9.57 13.93 -12.51
CA ARG A 153 9.38 13.59 -13.93
C ARG A 153 7.93 13.54 -14.37
N ASP A 154 6.99 13.95 -13.52
CA ASP A 154 5.55 13.86 -13.75
C ASP A 154 5.12 12.48 -14.26
N LYS A 155 5.75 11.42 -13.71
CA LYS A 155 5.41 10.06 -14.07
C LYS A 155 4.36 9.52 -13.07
N PRO A 156 3.08 9.49 -13.47
CA PRO A 156 2.01 9.14 -12.55
C PRO A 156 2.04 7.67 -12.15
N ASN A 157 1.49 7.38 -10.97
CA ASN A 157 1.18 6.02 -10.56
C ASN A 157 -0.24 5.68 -11.04
N SER A 158 -0.32 5.04 -12.20
CA SER A 158 -1.57 4.76 -12.90
C SER A 158 -1.50 3.46 -13.70
N LEU A 159 -2.66 2.95 -14.11
CA LEU A 159 -2.75 1.81 -15.02
C LEU A 159 -2.60 2.29 -16.47
N LEU A 160 -1.50 1.92 -17.11
CA LEU A 160 -1.33 2.16 -18.54
C LEU A 160 -2.19 1.19 -19.36
N PRO A 161 -2.96 1.66 -20.36
CA PRO A 161 -3.75 0.79 -21.23
C PRO A 161 -2.90 -0.35 -21.84
N ASN A 162 -3.42 -1.58 -21.74
CA ASN A 162 -2.79 -2.81 -22.25
C ASN A 162 -1.39 -3.11 -21.69
N SER A 163 -0.90 -2.40 -20.67
CA SER A 163 0.41 -2.68 -20.07
C SER A 163 0.39 -3.92 -19.20
N PHE A 164 1.54 -4.55 -19.05
CA PHE A 164 1.77 -5.60 -18.07
C PHE A 164 2.87 -5.16 -17.10
N PHE A 165 2.56 -4.97 -15.84
CA PHE A 165 3.46 -4.36 -14.84
C PHE A 165 4.07 -3.03 -15.31
N GLY A 166 3.27 -2.21 -15.97
CA GLY A 166 3.70 -0.93 -16.53
C GLY A 166 4.58 -1.04 -17.80
N PHE A 167 4.88 -2.25 -18.27
CA PHE A 167 5.56 -2.47 -19.56
C PHE A 167 4.55 -2.45 -20.70
N SER A 168 4.79 -1.62 -21.70
CA SER A 168 3.97 -1.56 -22.91
C SER A 168 4.82 -1.15 -24.09
N VAL A 169 4.69 -1.86 -25.22
CA VAL A 169 5.29 -1.45 -26.51
C VAL A 169 4.70 -0.14 -27.02
N GLN A 170 3.53 0.26 -26.53
CA GLN A 170 2.85 1.51 -26.85
C GLN A 170 3.19 2.67 -25.92
N SER A 171 3.99 2.42 -24.84
CA SER A 171 4.31 3.42 -23.81
C SER A 171 4.83 4.76 -24.34
N PRO A 172 5.66 4.81 -25.43
CA PRO A 172 6.15 6.09 -25.97
C PRO A 172 5.04 7.03 -26.46
N TRP A 173 3.88 6.49 -26.82
CA TRP A 173 2.74 7.27 -27.35
C TRP A 173 1.62 7.50 -26.32
N GLN A 174 1.73 6.91 -25.12
CA GLN A 174 0.74 7.04 -24.06
C GLN A 174 1.12 8.21 -23.16
N LYS A 175 0.56 9.39 -23.43
CA LYS A 175 0.70 10.55 -22.55
C LYS A 175 -0.22 10.40 -21.35
N GLN A 176 0.32 10.61 -20.17
CA GLN A 176 -0.42 10.73 -18.93
C GLN A 176 -0.20 12.13 -18.37
N THR A 177 -1.27 12.73 -17.86
CA THR A 177 -1.21 14.07 -17.29
C THR A 177 -1.22 13.96 -15.78
N VAL A 178 -0.29 14.65 -15.13
CA VAL A 178 -0.26 14.84 -13.67
C VAL A 178 -0.75 16.25 -13.39
N ALA A 179 -1.80 16.38 -12.59
CA ALA A 179 -2.22 17.67 -12.10
C ALA A 179 -1.36 18.07 -10.90
N HIS A 180 -1.04 19.35 -10.81
CA HIS A 180 -0.28 19.93 -9.70
C HIS A 180 -1.17 20.87 -8.92
N TRP A 181 -1.07 20.80 -7.60
CA TRP A 181 -1.66 21.77 -6.70
C TRP A 181 -0.55 22.43 -5.88
N ARG A 182 -0.59 23.76 -5.77
CA ARG A 182 0.40 24.52 -5.01
C ARG A 182 -0.29 25.71 -4.34
N GLN A 183 -0.09 25.81 -3.02
CA GLN A 183 -0.57 26.93 -2.23
C GLN A 183 0.25 27.06 -0.94
N GLU A 184 0.55 28.27 -0.50
CA GLU A 184 1.28 28.58 0.73
C GLU A 184 2.60 27.81 0.90
N GLY A 185 3.36 27.65 -0.18
CA GLY A 185 4.61 26.89 -0.17
C GLY A 185 4.45 25.37 -0.17
N LEU A 186 3.22 24.86 -0.09
CA LEU A 186 2.90 23.44 -0.15
C LEU A 186 2.68 22.99 -1.59
N ALA A 187 3.04 21.75 -1.91
CA ALA A 187 2.90 21.18 -3.26
C ALA A 187 2.40 19.75 -3.21
N CYS A 188 1.47 19.42 -4.12
CA CYS A 188 0.92 18.06 -4.30
C CYS A 188 0.83 17.71 -5.77
N TRP A 189 0.91 16.40 -6.05
CA TRP A 189 0.80 15.79 -7.38
C TRP A 189 -0.34 14.78 -7.41
N SER A 190 -1.18 14.84 -8.43
CA SER A 190 -2.29 13.90 -8.57
C SER A 190 -1.80 12.48 -8.86
N MET A 191 -2.52 11.50 -8.33
CA MET A 191 -2.28 10.06 -8.53
C MET A 191 -3.61 9.36 -8.82
N ASP A 192 -3.58 8.28 -9.62
CA ASP A 192 -4.78 7.46 -9.82
C ASP A 192 -4.91 6.38 -8.73
N MET A 193 -3.78 5.92 -8.18
CA MET A 193 -3.74 4.89 -7.15
C MET A 193 -2.50 5.06 -6.26
N ALA A 194 -2.61 4.64 -5.01
CA ALA A 194 -1.56 4.75 -3.99
C ALA A 194 -1.48 3.49 -3.12
N GLY A 195 -0.34 3.29 -2.44
CA GLY A 195 -0.23 2.31 -1.36
C GLY A 195 -0.94 2.77 -0.09
N TYR A 196 -1.15 1.86 0.87
CA TYR A 196 -1.72 2.21 2.18
C TYR A 196 -0.80 3.13 2.98
N GLY A 197 0.50 2.86 3.00
CA GLY A 197 1.44 3.62 3.83
C GLY A 197 1.44 5.11 3.54
N GLY A 198 0.84 5.88 4.44
CA GLY A 198 0.67 7.33 4.36
C GLY A 198 -0.64 7.80 3.73
N LEU A 199 -1.56 6.91 3.35
CA LEU A 199 -2.86 7.28 2.81
C LEU A 199 -3.77 7.83 3.91
N TRP A 200 -4.21 9.07 3.75
CA TRP A 200 -5.11 9.76 4.66
C TRP A 200 -6.36 10.23 3.90
N PHE A 201 -7.55 9.93 4.41
CA PHE A 201 -8.81 10.20 3.73
C PHE A 201 -9.97 10.39 4.71
N HIS A 202 -11.00 11.14 4.31
CA HIS A 202 -12.24 11.29 5.08
C HIS A 202 -13.04 9.98 5.05
N LYS A 203 -13.61 9.55 6.19
CA LYS A 203 -14.35 8.27 6.29
C LYS A 203 -15.52 8.14 5.33
N ASP A 204 -16.15 9.25 4.95
CA ASP A 204 -17.28 9.25 4.01
C ASP A 204 -16.89 8.78 2.61
N ALA A 205 -15.60 8.81 2.25
CA ALA A 205 -15.13 8.21 1.01
C ALA A 205 -15.48 6.71 0.92
N LEU A 206 -15.58 6.04 2.08
CA LEU A 206 -15.96 4.61 2.15
C LEU A 206 -17.36 4.32 1.65
N GLN A 207 -18.28 5.30 1.65
CA GLN A 207 -19.64 5.11 1.13
C GLN A 207 -19.64 4.75 -0.37
N LYS A 208 -18.69 5.30 -1.14
CA LYS A 208 -18.53 5.02 -2.57
C LYS A 208 -17.49 3.94 -2.83
N THR A 209 -16.39 3.97 -2.09
CA THR A 209 -15.24 3.08 -2.30
C THR A 209 -15.47 1.69 -1.70
N GLY A 210 -16.25 1.59 -0.62
CA GLY A 210 -16.33 0.40 0.23
C GLY A 210 -15.05 0.18 1.02
N LEU A 211 -14.95 -0.96 1.69
CA LEU A 211 -13.75 -1.39 2.45
C LEU A 211 -12.69 -2.02 1.53
N PRO A 212 -11.44 -2.15 1.98
CA PRO A 212 -10.43 -2.99 1.31
C PRO A 212 -10.95 -4.39 0.99
N ASP A 213 -10.63 -4.92 -0.20
CA ASP A 213 -11.09 -6.24 -0.61
C ASP A 213 -10.16 -7.34 -0.08
N ALA A 214 -10.58 -8.00 1.00
CA ALA A 214 -9.79 -9.05 1.66
C ALA A 214 -9.45 -10.25 0.76
N ARG A 215 -10.14 -10.45 -0.38
CA ARG A 215 -9.86 -11.54 -1.34
C ARG A 215 -8.48 -11.41 -1.98
N PHE A 216 -7.93 -10.20 -2.06
CA PHE A 216 -6.56 -9.98 -2.58
C PHE A 216 -5.50 -10.65 -1.69
N TYR A 217 -5.71 -10.73 -0.40
CA TYR A 217 -4.81 -11.25 0.61
C TYR A 217 -3.54 -10.42 0.78
N LEU A 218 -2.70 -10.30 -0.26
CA LEU A 218 -1.39 -9.62 -0.20
C LEU A 218 -1.03 -8.99 -1.55
N TYR A 219 -0.59 -7.73 -1.54
CA TYR A 219 -0.21 -6.89 -2.69
C TYR A 219 -1.37 -6.50 -3.61
N PHE A 220 -1.31 -5.27 -4.07
CA PHE A 220 -2.28 -4.64 -4.96
C PHE A 220 -3.70 -4.49 -4.41
N ASP A 221 -3.95 -4.91 -3.18
CA ASP A 221 -5.14 -4.62 -2.40
C ASP A 221 -5.26 -3.11 -2.10
N ASP A 222 -4.13 -2.47 -1.81
CA ASP A 222 -3.96 -1.02 -1.65
C ASP A 222 -4.29 -0.28 -2.96
N TYR A 223 -3.74 -0.74 -4.08
CA TYR A 223 -4.01 -0.14 -5.39
C TYR A 223 -5.44 -0.37 -5.86
N ASP A 224 -6.04 -1.53 -5.56
CA ASP A 224 -7.46 -1.76 -5.83
C ASP A 224 -8.34 -0.80 -5.04
N PHE A 225 -8.07 -0.66 -3.74
CA PHE A 225 -8.84 0.21 -2.86
C PHE A 225 -8.76 1.67 -3.30
N THR A 226 -7.55 2.17 -3.56
CA THR A 226 -7.35 3.57 -3.95
C THR A 226 -7.81 3.86 -5.37
N LEU A 227 -7.68 2.90 -6.30
CA LEU A 227 -8.23 3.05 -7.65
C LEU A 227 -9.76 3.13 -7.64
N ARG A 228 -10.45 2.39 -6.75
CA ARG A 228 -11.90 2.52 -6.57
C ARG A 228 -12.29 3.92 -6.05
N MET A 229 -11.44 4.58 -5.25
CA MET A 229 -11.68 5.97 -4.86
C MET A 229 -11.70 6.90 -6.07
N THR A 230 -10.69 6.80 -6.95
CA THR A 230 -10.60 7.68 -8.14
C THR A 230 -11.63 7.32 -9.21
N GLU A 231 -11.93 6.04 -9.43
CA GLU A 231 -13.02 5.58 -10.30
C GLU A 231 -14.40 6.06 -9.81
N GLY A 232 -14.57 6.21 -8.48
CA GLY A 232 -15.77 6.78 -7.85
C GLY A 232 -15.85 8.32 -7.92
N GLY A 233 -14.92 8.97 -8.65
CA GLY A 233 -14.87 10.41 -8.84
C GLY A 233 -14.11 11.17 -7.75
N GLY A 234 -13.45 10.48 -6.82
CA GLY A 234 -12.55 11.08 -5.85
C GLY A 234 -11.19 11.45 -6.45
N GLN A 235 -10.38 12.12 -5.66
CA GLN A 235 -9.04 12.58 -6.03
C GLN A 235 -8.01 12.09 -5.01
N ILE A 236 -6.84 11.68 -5.49
CA ILE A 236 -5.71 11.31 -4.62
C ILE A 236 -4.51 12.19 -4.95
N TRP A 237 -3.88 12.75 -3.93
CA TRP A 237 -2.77 13.67 -4.07
C TRP A 237 -1.57 13.25 -3.20
N LEU A 238 -0.40 13.11 -3.82
CA LEU A 238 0.87 12.94 -3.10
C LEU A 238 1.32 14.29 -2.55
N CYS A 239 1.50 14.39 -1.24
CA CYS A 239 1.87 15.60 -0.53
C CYS A 239 3.36 15.59 -0.16
N GLN A 240 4.18 16.38 -0.85
CA GLN A 240 5.64 16.37 -0.69
C GLN A 240 6.11 16.73 0.73
N HIS A 241 5.38 17.62 1.40
CA HIS A 241 5.76 18.17 2.70
C HIS A 241 5.25 17.37 3.91
N SER A 242 4.34 16.41 3.70
CA SER A 242 3.99 15.40 4.71
C SER A 242 4.87 14.18 4.49
N THR A 243 5.81 13.88 5.37
CA THR A 243 6.81 12.83 5.14
C THR A 243 6.68 11.68 6.10
N LEU A 244 6.96 10.46 5.59
CA LEU A 244 7.13 9.24 6.39
C LEU A 244 8.51 8.64 6.09
N THR A 245 9.10 8.03 7.10
CA THR A 245 10.34 7.26 6.97
C THR A 245 10.03 5.77 7.11
N ASP A 246 10.49 4.95 6.16
CA ASP A 246 10.43 3.49 6.26
C ASP A 246 11.53 3.03 7.23
N LEU A 247 11.16 2.38 8.33
CA LEU A 247 12.11 1.87 9.34
C LEU A 247 12.83 0.61 8.85
N GLU A 248 12.24 -0.10 7.88
CA GLU A 248 12.82 -1.28 7.25
C GLU A 248 12.91 -1.11 5.73
N PRO A 249 13.98 -1.65 5.08
CA PRO A 249 14.13 -1.58 3.63
C PRO A 249 13.08 -2.46 2.93
N SER A 250 12.57 -1.99 1.79
CA SER A 250 11.62 -2.74 0.99
C SER A 250 12.27 -4.01 0.41
N TRP A 251 11.56 -5.17 0.47
CA TRP A 251 12.01 -6.44 -0.09
C TRP A 251 12.27 -6.42 -1.61
N THR A 252 11.77 -5.40 -2.31
CA THR A 252 12.00 -5.20 -3.75
C THR A 252 13.28 -4.44 -4.07
N GLU A 253 13.96 -3.89 -3.06
CA GLU A 253 15.17 -3.10 -3.21
C GLU A 253 16.41 -4.00 -3.00
N GLY A 254 17.12 -4.25 -4.07
CA GLY A 254 18.39 -4.99 -4.06
C GLY A 254 18.95 -5.14 -5.47
N LYS A 255 20.28 -5.16 -5.59
CA LYS A 255 21.00 -5.45 -6.84
C LYS A 255 21.06 -6.97 -7.09
N ALA A 256 19.92 -7.65 -7.11
CA ALA A 256 19.88 -9.08 -7.34
C ALA A 256 20.06 -9.42 -8.83
N ILE A 257 20.74 -10.54 -9.08
CA ILE A 257 20.96 -11.08 -10.45
C ILE A 257 19.65 -11.51 -11.10
N LEU A 258 18.71 -12.02 -10.27
CA LEU A 258 17.42 -12.54 -10.71
C LEU A 258 16.31 -11.55 -10.46
N HIS A 259 15.28 -11.60 -11.33
CA HIS A 259 14.02 -10.91 -11.07
C HIS A 259 13.43 -11.34 -9.71
N PRO A 260 12.82 -10.45 -8.91
CA PRO A 260 12.26 -10.81 -7.58
C PRO A 260 11.36 -12.04 -7.57
N TRP A 261 10.63 -12.30 -8.67
CA TRP A 261 9.78 -13.50 -8.79
C TRP A 261 10.53 -14.82 -8.89
N LEU A 262 11.81 -14.78 -9.28
CA LEU A 262 12.67 -15.95 -9.45
C LEU A 262 13.61 -16.17 -8.26
N GLN A 263 13.74 -15.21 -7.37
CA GLN A 263 14.60 -15.28 -6.19
C GLN A 263 14.07 -16.31 -5.18
N PRO A 264 14.88 -17.28 -4.74
CA PRO A 264 14.46 -18.29 -3.77
C PRO A 264 13.97 -17.72 -2.44
N GLU A 265 14.65 -16.69 -1.95
CA GLU A 265 14.41 -15.98 -0.69
C GLU A 265 13.02 -15.33 -0.62
N ASN A 266 12.42 -15.03 -1.75
CA ASN A 266 11.05 -14.46 -1.81
C ASN A 266 9.93 -15.50 -1.67
N GLY A 267 10.28 -16.77 -1.42
CA GLY A 267 9.31 -17.86 -1.28
C GLY A 267 8.45 -18.05 -2.54
N LEU A 268 7.27 -18.62 -2.37
CA LEU A 268 6.28 -18.81 -3.45
C LEU A 268 5.10 -17.85 -3.34
N ILE A 269 4.79 -17.38 -2.15
CA ILE A 269 3.62 -16.54 -1.84
C ILE A 269 3.75 -15.18 -2.51
N ARG A 270 4.85 -14.47 -2.28
CA ARG A 270 5.06 -13.11 -2.79
C ARG A 270 4.95 -13.02 -4.32
N PRO A 271 5.64 -13.86 -5.11
CA PRO A 271 5.47 -13.85 -6.57
C PRO A 271 4.05 -14.20 -7.03
N TYR A 272 3.41 -15.19 -6.40
CA TYR A 272 2.07 -15.62 -6.78
C TYR A 272 1.04 -14.51 -6.64
N PHE A 273 0.93 -13.92 -5.44
CA PHE A 273 -0.03 -12.84 -5.19
C PHE A 273 0.29 -11.59 -6.00
N SER A 274 1.57 -11.23 -6.10
CA SER A 274 2.00 -10.08 -6.91
C SER A 274 1.56 -10.21 -8.37
N ILE A 275 1.71 -11.39 -8.99
CA ILE A 275 1.32 -11.61 -10.39
C ILE A 275 -0.20 -11.68 -10.52
N ARG A 276 -0.87 -12.52 -9.72
CA ARG A 276 -2.32 -12.72 -9.78
C ARG A 276 -3.07 -11.41 -9.62
N ASN A 277 -2.77 -10.70 -8.55
CA ASN A 277 -3.50 -9.49 -8.18
C ASN A 277 -3.24 -8.35 -9.16
N ARG A 278 -2.00 -8.21 -9.63
CA ARG A 278 -1.70 -7.22 -10.66
C ARG A 278 -2.48 -7.46 -11.95
N ILE A 279 -2.63 -8.70 -12.38
CA ILE A 279 -3.43 -9.03 -13.57
C ILE A 279 -4.90 -8.68 -13.35
N ILE A 280 -5.47 -9.00 -12.16
CA ILE A 280 -6.85 -8.63 -11.83
C ILE A 280 -7.02 -7.10 -11.91
N LEU A 281 -6.10 -6.35 -11.35
CA LEU A 281 -6.12 -4.89 -11.38
C LEU A 281 -6.00 -4.35 -12.82
N GLU A 282 -5.04 -4.86 -13.60
CA GLU A 282 -4.77 -4.39 -14.97
C GLU A 282 -5.92 -4.66 -15.96
N LYS A 283 -6.78 -5.65 -15.70
CA LYS A 283 -7.97 -5.93 -16.52
C LYS A 283 -8.86 -4.70 -16.70
N ARG A 284 -8.89 -3.79 -15.74
CA ARG A 284 -9.62 -2.50 -15.82
C ARG A 284 -9.10 -1.59 -16.95
N ALA A 285 -7.81 -1.71 -17.28
CA ALA A 285 -7.16 -0.91 -18.33
C ALA A 285 -6.91 -1.67 -19.64
N VAL A 286 -7.34 -2.93 -19.76
CA VAL A 286 -7.16 -3.72 -20.98
C VAL A 286 -8.20 -3.30 -22.02
N ARG A 287 -7.73 -2.65 -23.09
CA ARG A 287 -8.54 -2.29 -24.28
C ARG A 287 -8.37 -3.30 -25.41
N SER A 288 -7.20 -3.97 -25.51
CA SER A 288 -6.90 -4.99 -26.51
C SER A 288 -6.22 -6.19 -25.83
N ARG A 289 -6.92 -7.33 -25.83
CA ARG A 289 -6.37 -8.59 -25.29
C ARG A 289 -5.13 -9.06 -26.03
N ALA A 290 -5.04 -8.83 -27.33
CA ALA A 290 -3.88 -9.21 -28.13
C ALA A 290 -2.63 -8.42 -27.73
N ILE A 291 -2.74 -7.09 -27.62
CA ILE A 291 -1.64 -6.20 -27.20
C ILE A 291 -1.23 -6.50 -25.75
N TYR A 292 -2.19 -6.70 -24.85
CA TYR A 292 -1.90 -7.06 -23.48
C TYR A 292 -1.11 -8.37 -23.38
N ARG A 293 -1.52 -9.41 -24.14
CA ARG A 293 -0.81 -10.70 -24.18
C ARG A 293 0.60 -10.54 -24.77
N LEU A 294 0.76 -9.74 -25.82
CA LEU A 294 2.07 -9.41 -26.38
C LEU A 294 2.97 -8.74 -25.32
N ASN A 295 2.50 -7.68 -24.69
CA ASN A 295 3.24 -6.97 -23.62
C ASN A 295 3.62 -7.90 -22.48
N ARG A 296 2.71 -8.78 -22.03
CA ARG A 296 2.98 -9.78 -21.01
C ARG A 296 4.07 -10.75 -21.44
N THR A 297 3.98 -11.29 -22.64
CA THR A 297 4.96 -12.24 -23.16
C THR A 297 6.34 -11.61 -23.27
N LEU A 298 6.43 -10.40 -23.83
CA LEU A 298 7.68 -9.65 -23.93
C LEU A 298 8.25 -9.30 -22.55
N PHE A 299 7.41 -8.88 -21.60
CA PHE A 299 7.85 -8.61 -20.23
C PHE A 299 8.45 -9.86 -19.59
N LEU A 300 7.78 -11.00 -19.68
CA LEU A 300 8.28 -12.26 -19.13
C LEU A 300 9.62 -12.65 -19.77
N LEU A 301 9.73 -12.59 -21.08
CA LEU A 301 10.97 -12.91 -21.78
C LEU A 301 12.10 -11.95 -21.40
N ILE A 302 11.88 -10.64 -21.56
CA ILE A 302 12.95 -9.62 -21.48
C ILE A 302 13.27 -9.27 -20.02
N LYS A 303 12.26 -9.11 -19.15
CA LYS A 303 12.46 -8.61 -17.78
C LYS A 303 12.59 -9.70 -16.74
N VAL A 304 11.96 -10.86 -16.95
CA VAL A 304 11.97 -11.94 -15.97
C VAL A 304 13.02 -12.99 -16.31
N PHE A 305 12.99 -13.58 -17.51
CA PHE A 305 13.85 -14.71 -17.85
C PHE A 305 15.19 -14.31 -18.47
N CYS A 306 15.22 -13.31 -19.33
CA CYS A 306 16.42 -12.90 -20.08
C CYS A 306 16.96 -11.53 -19.62
N ALA A 307 16.69 -11.12 -18.38
CA ALA A 307 17.05 -9.78 -17.88
C ALA A 307 18.56 -9.48 -17.97
N THR A 308 19.41 -10.49 -17.75
CA THR A 308 20.87 -10.38 -17.87
C THR A 308 21.48 -11.70 -18.36
N PRO A 309 22.68 -11.70 -18.98
CA PRO A 309 23.39 -12.96 -19.31
C PRO A 309 23.63 -13.85 -18.08
N ARG A 310 23.84 -13.24 -16.90
CA ARG A 310 23.99 -13.98 -15.63
C ARG A 310 22.72 -14.69 -15.21
N SER A 311 21.53 -14.07 -15.43
CA SER A 311 20.24 -14.71 -15.13
C SER A 311 20.01 -15.91 -16.05
N VAL A 312 20.31 -15.80 -17.33
CA VAL A 312 20.24 -16.93 -18.29
C VAL A 312 21.15 -18.07 -17.85
N GLY A 313 22.41 -17.78 -17.51
CA GLY A 313 23.35 -18.78 -16.98
C GLY A 313 22.85 -19.46 -15.71
N TYR A 314 22.20 -18.72 -14.81
CA TYR A 314 21.58 -19.28 -13.61
C TYR A 314 20.43 -20.25 -13.95
N HIS A 315 19.58 -19.88 -14.91
CA HIS A 315 18.46 -20.74 -15.34
C HIS A 315 18.95 -22.07 -15.90
N LEU A 316 20.01 -22.04 -16.71
CA LEU A 316 20.59 -23.26 -17.29
C LEU A 316 21.22 -24.19 -16.22
N ARG A 317 21.75 -23.61 -15.13
CA ARG A 317 22.35 -24.39 -14.02
C ARG A 317 21.31 -24.95 -13.04
N HIS A 318 20.09 -24.39 -13.01
CA HIS A 318 19.05 -24.75 -12.04
C HIS A 318 17.68 -25.07 -12.72
N PRO A 319 17.61 -25.97 -13.69
CA PRO A 319 16.43 -26.16 -14.54
C PRO A 319 15.18 -26.60 -13.75
N VAL A 320 15.32 -27.49 -12.77
CA VAL A 320 14.19 -27.98 -11.96
C VAL A 320 13.57 -26.83 -11.12
N ARG A 321 14.42 -25.98 -10.51
CA ARG A 321 13.97 -24.83 -9.73
C ARG A 321 13.24 -23.83 -10.64
N MET A 322 13.78 -23.56 -11.81
CA MET A 322 13.17 -22.65 -12.76
C MET A 322 11.86 -23.20 -13.30
N PHE A 323 11.75 -24.49 -13.54
CA PHE A 323 10.50 -25.11 -13.96
C PHE A 323 9.40 -24.95 -12.89
N ARG A 324 9.70 -25.16 -11.61
CA ARG A 324 8.74 -24.93 -10.51
C ARG A 324 8.30 -23.47 -10.44
N ARG A 325 9.23 -22.52 -10.60
CA ARG A 325 8.91 -21.08 -10.65
C ARG A 325 8.04 -20.74 -11.86
N TRP A 326 8.34 -21.29 -13.00
CA TRP A 326 7.52 -21.14 -14.20
C TRP A 326 6.09 -21.67 -14.01
N GLN A 327 5.94 -22.84 -13.41
CA GLN A 327 4.61 -23.38 -13.08
C GLN A 327 3.83 -22.44 -12.16
N LEU A 328 4.49 -21.87 -11.15
CA LEU A 328 3.88 -20.89 -10.25
C LEU A 328 3.41 -19.62 -11.01
N ILE A 329 4.28 -19.07 -11.86
CA ILE A 329 3.96 -17.88 -12.67
C ILE A 329 2.76 -18.18 -13.58
N ARG A 330 2.75 -19.34 -14.25
CA ARG A 330 1.63 -19.77 -15.10
C ARG A 330 0.33 -19.94 -14.29
N LYS A 331 0.40 -20.51 -13.08
CA LYS A 331 -0.76 -20.62 -12.19
C LYS A 331 -1.28 -19.22 -11.83
N ALA A 332 -0.40 -18.33 -11.38
CA ALA A 332 -0.77 -16.98 -11.01
C ALA A 332 -1.40 -16.18 -12.18
N ILE A 333 -0.86 -16.34 -13.40
CA ILE A 333 -1.43 -15.74 -14.61
C ILE A 333 -2.84 -16.28 -14.89
N ARG A 334 -3.04 -17.59 -14.86
CA ARG A 334 -4.37 -18.20 -15.10
C ARG A 334 -5.39 -17.75 -14.07
N ASP A 335 -4.99 -17.75 -12.80
CA ASP A 335 -5.89 -17.36 -11.70
C ASP A 335 -6.23 -15.86 -11.79
N GLY A 336 -5.26 -15.00 -12.13
CA GLY A 336 -5.50 -13.57 -12.38
C GLY A 336 -6.40 -13.31 -13.58
N GLU A 337 -6.19 -13.98 -14.72
CA GLU A 337 -7.04 -13.86 -15.90
C GLU A 337 -8.48 -14.31 -15.63
N ALA A 338 -8.65 -15.35 -14.80
CA ALA A 338 -9.95 -15.90 -14.42
C ALA A 338 -10.57 -15.23 -13.17
N GLU A 339 -9.90 -14.22 -12.58
CA GLU A 339 -10.28 -13.57 -11.30
C GLU A 339 -10.53 -14.57 -10.16
N ARG A 340 -9.72 -15.62 -10.12
CA ARG A 340 -9.77 -16.61 -9.05
C ARG A 340 -8.96 -16.14 -7.86
N PHE A 341 -9.62 -15.85 -6.76
CA PHE A 341 -8.98 -15.46 -5.50
C PHE A 341 -8.61 -16.69 -4.66
N ASP A 342 -7.73 -17.57 -5.23
CA ASP A 342 -7.21 -18.74 -4.52
C ASP A 342 -6.12 -18.32 -3.52
N ASN A 343 -6.40 -18.44 -2.23
CA ASN A 343 -5.49 -18.11 -1.13
C ASN A 343 -4.86 -19.36 -0.48
N SER A 344 -5.03 -20.55 -1.05
CA SER A 344 -4.54 -21.82 -0.52
C SER A 344 -3.02 -21.84 -0.25
N LEU A 345 -2.23 -21.12 -1.06
CA LEU A 345 -0.79 -20.98 -0.84
C LEU A 345 -0.44 -20.23 0.45
N ALA A 346 -1.28 -19.28 0.88
CA ALA A 346 -1.07 -18.54 2.13
C ALA A 346 -1.26 -19.46 3.34
N HIS A 347 -2.34 -20.23 3.37
CA HIS A 347 -2.64 -21.17 4.46
C HIS A 347 -1.62 -22.30 4.55
N SER A 348 -1.08 -22.78 3.42
CA SER A 348 -0.05 -23.83 3.43
C SER A 348 1.32 -23.40 3.97
N ALA A 349 1.61 -22.10 3.98
CA ALA A 349 2.87 -21.56 4.48
C ALA A 349 2.79 -21.10 5.96
N SER A 350 1.62 -20.77 6.46
CA SER A 350 1.40 -20.47 7.88
C SER A 350 1.60 -21.69 8.78
N VAL A 351 1.54 -22.91 8.22
CA VAL A 351 1.74 -24.18 8.92
C VAL A 351 3.23 -24.56 9.05
N ARG A 352 4.15 -23.92 8.34
CA ARG A 352 5.60 -24.17 8.49
C ARG A 352 6.25 -23.04 9.26
N PRO A 353 6.82 -23.29 10.46
CA PRO A 353 7.67 -22.30 11.11
C PRO A 353 8.82 -21.92 10.18
N PRO A 354 9.34 -20.69 10.25
CA PRO A 354 10.53 -20.33 9.50
C PRO A 354 11.64 -21.31 9.91
N ALA A 355 12.29 -21.91 8.91
CA ALA A 355 13.50 -22.67 9.13
C ALA A 355 14.52 -21.71 9.75
N GLY A 356 14.96 -22.01 10.98
CA GLY A 356 15.93 -21.27 11.76
C GLY A 356 17.29 -21.15 11.05
#